data_9ab20bd1488bfc4fbb057bf3e739df08
#
_entry.id   9ab20bd1488bfc4fbb057bf3e739df08
#
_cell.length_a   1.000
_cell.length_b   1.000
_cell.length_c   1.000
_cell.angle_alpha   90.00
_cell.angle_beta   90.00
_cell.angle_gamma   90.00
#
_symmetry.space_group_name_H-M   'P 1'
#
loop_
_entity.id
_entity.type
_entity.pdbx_description
1 polymer ?
#
loop_
_entity_poly.entity_id
_entity_poly.type
_entity_poly.pdbx_seq_one_letter_code
_entity_poly.pdbx_strand_id
1 'polypeptide(L)'
;MNVPVRRPLFHRRPESNLYRMFFWVVLILAGIWLIREVQRGEVKPLFIPTATPTRTFNSYTLEGEAQFTAGKLDAAIGAYQQALNLDPGNAQIWVNLSRIQTYSSALLVTDDARRTRLAEALQSAEKAVELAPDDSMAYAIRAFAKDWNANPTLIDDREVQRFLTEAEQDAVRSLQLDNTNTLALAFYAEILVDQQKWSQAQQNIEQALNRGEQLMDVYRVNAYVLESLGEYNLAIENYNKAISLAPNLTFLYLRVGANYRTLGFRSPNEDTQTQLWETSLEYFAKAANINEQLGVNDPGPYLSIARTYSQMGEYFAASRNVQKALQFEPANPDIYGQLGIVYFKSRNYEGSIPALKCAIEGCDEETSCQARFGSSCADAEETGLKITGMALSPNTVVYYYTYASVLAALSRPQQNYCSEAHQVFNQVQAQFGTDKDIAGIIAAGETICAGVAQGNPPSTSNATITPEGPMTETPVATGTPVP
;
A
#
# COMPACT_ATOMS: atom_id res chain seq x y z
N MET A 1 24.95 -73.00 50.30
CA MET A 1 25.51 -72.58 49.00
C MET A 1 26.26 -71.28 49.21
N ASN A 2 27.60 -71.37 49.24
CA ASN A 2 28.49 -70.19 49.42
C ASN A 2 28.76 -69.54 48.11
N VAL A 3 28.37 -68.26 47.96
CA VAL A 3 28.70 -67.42 46.78
C VAL A 3 30.02 -66.71 47.10
N PRO A 4 31.09 -66.86 46.30
CA PRO A 4 32.35 -66.15 46.54
C PRO A 4 32.28 -64.69 46.15
N VAL A 5 32.63 -63.81 47.11
CA VAL A 5 32.77 -62.36 46.92
C VAL A 5 33.98 -62.14 45.99
N ARG A 6 33.69 -61.60 44.75
CA ARG A 6 34.74 -61.18 43.83
C ARG A 6 35.41 -59.91 44.38
N ARG A 7 36.71 -59.97 44.64
CA ARG A 7 37.56 -58.83 44.97
C ARG A 7 37.76 -57.95 43.74
N PRO A 8 37.72 -56.61 43.88
CA PRO A 8 37.99 -55.73 42.74
C PRO A 8 39.46 -55.79 42.33
N LEU A 9 39.67 -56.02 41.03
CA LEU A 9 40.99 -56.32 40.39
C LEU A 9 41.92 -55.12 40.16
N PHE A 10 41.55 -53.90 40.57
CA PHE A 10 42.40 -52.73 40.31
C PHE A 10 42.42 -51.77 41.54
N HIS A 11 43.38 -52.00 42.41
CA HIS A 11 43.92 -51.01 43.32
C HIS A 11 45.20 -50.44 42.69
N ARG A 12 45.06 -49.47 41.79
CA ARG A 12 46.20 -48.61 41.46
C ARG A 12 46.26 -47.50 42.51
N ARG A 13 47.27 -47.54 43.36
CA ARG A 13 47.69 -46.38 44.14
C ARG A 13 48.14 -45.31 43.16
N PRO A 14 47.69 -44.05 43.25
CA PRO A 14 48.23 -43.00 42.43
C PRO A 14 49.68 -42.71 42.87
N GLU A 15 50.64 -43.36 42.20
CA GLU A 15 52.01 -42.90 42.33
C GLU A 15 52.12 -41.55 41.63
N SER A 16 52.26 -40.49 42.43
CA SER A 16 52.54 -39.15 41.96
C SER A 16 53.95 -39.15 41.30
N ASN A 17 53.97 -39.21 40.00
CA ASN A 17 55.22 -39.12 39.26
C ASN A 17 55.71 -37.66 39.31
N LEU A 18 56.78 -37.44 40.07
CA LEU A 18 57.39 -36.11 40.32
C LEU A 18 57.67 -35.36 39.03
N TYR A 19 58.06 -36.07 37.94
CA TYR A 19 58.26 -35.50 36.60
C TYR A 19 56.97 -35.00 35.94
N ARG A 20 55.86 -35.68 36.16
CA ARG A 20 54.54 -35.22 35.71
C ARG A 20 54.08 -33.98 36.45
N MET A 21 54.28 -33.92 37.75
CA MET A 21 53.95 -32.74 38.58
C MET A 21 54.80 -31.54 38.16
N PHE A 22 56.10 -31.73 37.93
CA PHE A 22 56.99 -30.69 37.47
C PHE A 22 56.58 -30.18 36.06
N PHE A 23 56.22 -31.08 35.17
CA PHE A 23 55.76 -30.71 33.82
C PHE A 23 54.48 -29.84 33.86
N TRP A 24 53.52 -30.18 34.67
CA TRP A 24 52.30 -29.38 34.83
C TRP A 24 52.58 -28.02 35.48
N VAL A 25 53.46 -27.95 36.44
CA VAL A 25 53.87 -26.67 37.05
C VAL A 25 54.55 -25.76 36.03
N VAL A 26 55.44 -26.30 35.19
CA VAL A 26 56.08 -25.55 34.11
C VAL A 26 55.05 -25.06 33.10
N LEU A 27 54.10 -25.90 32.70
CA LEU A 27 53.00 -25.48 31.81
C LEU A 27 52.13 -24.38 32.39
N ILE A 28 51.79 -24.45 33.65
CA ILE A 28 51.00 -23.43 34.36
C ILE A 28 51.80 -22.11 34.41
N LEU A 29 53.07 -22.14 34.77
CA LEU A 29 53.94 -20.97 34.82
C LEU A 29 54.11 -20.34 33.44
N ALA A 30 54.31 -21.15 32.38
CA ALA A 30 54.36 -20.69 31.02
C ALA A 30 53.03 -20.07 30.55
N GLY A 31 51.90 -20.67 30.94
CA GLY A 31 50.57 -20.10 30.67
C GLY A 31 50.33 -18.76 31.38
N ILE A 32 50.72 -18.65 32.64
CA ILE A 32 50.64 -17.40 33.42
C ILE A 32 51.57 -16.33 32.78
N TRP A 33 52.76 -16.72 32.37
CA TRP A 33 53.67 -15.79 31.69
C TRP A 33 53.06 -15.31 30.37
N LEU A 34 52.51 -16.24 29.55
CA LEU A 34 51.89 -15.87 28.29
C LEU A 34 50.69 -14.92 28.48
N ILE A 35 49.86 -15.19 29.51
CA ILE A 35 48.73 -14.28 29.85
C ILE A 35 49.26 -12.89 30.24
N ARG A 36 50.32 -12.81 31.01
CA ARG A 36 50.96 -11.53 31.37
C ARG A 36 51.50 -10.76 30.17
N GLU A 37 52.17 -11.45 29.21
CA GLU A 37 52.71 -10.82 28.02
C GLU A 37 51.57 -10.35 27.08
N VAL A 38 50.44 -11.11 26.97
CA VAL A 38 49.24 -10.67 26.26
C VAL A 38 48.60 -9.45 26.94
N GLN A 39 48.55 -9.39 28.31
CA GLN A 39 48.01 -8.25 29.01
C GLN A 39 48.93 -7.01 28.93
N ARG A 40 50.23 -7.20 28.73
CA ARG A 40 51.18 -6.11 28.48
C ARG A 40 51.17 -5.59 27.04
N GLY A 41 50.44 -6.29 26.14
CA GLY A 41 50.31 -5.90 24.76
C GLY A 41 51.49 -6.29 23.86
N GLU A 42 52.52 -7.00 24.40
CA GLU A 42 53.69 -7.41 23.63
C GLU A 42 53.42 -8.67 22.74
N VAL A 43 52.41 -9.50 23.10
CA VAL A 43 51.97 -10.64 22.30
C VAL A 43 50.50 -10.39 21.92
N LYS A 44 50.23 -10.25 20.65
CA LYS A 44 48.86 -10.11 20.13
C LYS A 44 48.16 -11.49 20.21
N PRO A 45 46.94 -11.61 20.78
CA PRO A 45 46.19 -12.84 20.75
C PRO A 45 46.03 -13.36 19.32
N LEU A 46 46.17 -14.67 19.10
CA LEU A 46 46.03 -15.32 17.77
C LEU A 46 44.61 -15.15 17.16
N PHE A 47 43.63 -14.80 17.98
CA PHE A 47 42.21 -14.60 17.61
C PHE A 47 41.71 -13.27 18.10
N ILE A 48 42.38 -12.15 17.76
CA ILE A 48 41.74 -10.85 17.91
C ILE A 48 40.66 -10.83 16.82
N PRO A 49 39.37 -10.66 17.18
CA PRO A 49 38.36 -10.42 16.13
C PRO A 49 38.84 -9.19 15.35
N THR A 50 39.08 -9.38 14.06
CA THR A 50 39.34 -8.26 13.16
C THR A 50 38.19 -7.28 13.36
N ALA A 51 38.50 -6.03 13.74
CA ALA A 51 37.45 -5.03 13.84
C ALA A 51 36.68 -5.05 12.51
N THR A 52 35.42 -5.46 12.57
CA THR A 52 34.56 -5.42 11.39
C THR A 52 34.59 -3.97 10.91
N PRO A 53 35.00 -3.67 9.68
CA PRO A 53 35.08 -2.31 9.22
C PRO A 53 33.70 -1.67 9.44
N THR A 54 33.65 -0.58 10.18
CA THR A 54 32.41 0.17 10.38
C THR A 54 31.86 0.52 9.00
N ARG A 55 30.64 0.11 8.71
CA ARG A 55 30.00 0.42 7.42
C ARG A 55 30.02 1.93 7.20
N THR A 56 30.40 2.35 6.01
CA THR A 56 30.43 3.77 5.61
C THR A 56 29.05 4.20 5.12
N PHE A 57 28.79 5.51 5.07
CA PHE A 57 27.57 6.05 4.49
C PHE A 57 27.38 5.60 3.03
N ASN A 58 28.45 5.53 2.24
CA ASN A 58 28.41 5.02 0.87
C ASN A 58 27.92 3.57 0.80
N SER A 59 28.30 2.72 1.75
CA SER A 59 27.81 1.33 1.80
C SER A 59 26.31 1.27 2.02
N TYR A 60 25.76 2.13 2.88
CA TYR A 60 24.32 2.22 3.11
C TYR A 60 23.58 2.86 1.93
N THR A 61 24.18 3.85 1.27
CA THR A 61 23.59 4.46 0.05
C THR A 61 23.48 3.43 -1.08
N LEU A 62 24.54 2.64 -1.33
CA LEU A 62 24.51 1.55 -2.31
C LEU A 62 23.50 0.45 -1.94
N GLU A 63 23.37 0.14 -0.65
CA GLU A 63 22.34 -0.79 -0.18
C GLU A 63 20.94 -0.22 -0.44
N GLY A 64 20.71 1.06 -0.14
CA GLY A 64 19.45 1.74 -0.41
C GLY A 64 19.05 1.67 -1.88
N GLU A 65 20.00 1.95 -2.78
CA GLU A 65 19.79 1.85 -4.22
C GLU A 65 19.50 0.41 -4.67
N ALA A 66 20.25 -0.57 -4.16
CA ALA A 66 20.02 -1.98 -4.45
C ALA A 66 18.65 -2.45 -3.95
N GLN A 67 18.21 -2.03 -2.75
CA GLN A 67 16.90 -2.36 -2.22
C GLN A 67 15.78 -1.68 -3.02
N PHE A 68 15.97 -0.44 -3.46
CA PHE A 68 15.02 0.26 -4.35
C PHE A 68 14.86 -0.49 -5.68
N THR A 69 15.97 -0.84 -6.33
CA THR A 69 15.93 -1.62 -7.58
C THR A 69 15.30 -3.00 -7.38
N ALA A 70 15.49 -3.59 -6.19
CA ALA A 70 14.85 -4.84 -5.80
C ALA A 70 13.36 -4.69 -5.44
N GLY A 71 12.80 -3.47 -5.42
CA GLY A 71 11.39 -3.20 -5.08
C GLY A 71 11.10 -3.22 -3.57
N LYS A 72 12.12 -3.34 -2.72
CA LYS A 72 11.98 -3.36 -1.24
C LYS A 72 12.06 -1.94 -0.69
N LEU A 73 11.00 -1.15 -0.90
CA LEU A 73 11.02 0.29 -0.64
C LEU A 73 11.28 0.63 0.84
N ASP A 74 10.67 -0.07 1.79
CA ASP A 74 10.91 0.18 3.22
C ASP A 74 12.35 -0.17 3.64
N ALA A 75 12.92 -1.24 3.08
CA ALA A 75 14.33 -1.57 3.32
C ALA A 75 15.27 -0.51 2.72
N ALA A 76 14.94 0.04 1.55
CA ALA A 76 15.68 1.14 0.93
C ALA A 76 15.62 2.41 1.80
N ILE A 77 14.43 2.78 2.31
CA ILE A 77 14.25 3.90 3.25
C ILE A 77 15.13 3.70 4.48
N GLY A 78 15.09 2.51 5.10
CA GLY A 78 15.92 2.20 6.26
C GLY A 78 17.42 2.32 5.98
N ALA A 79 17.89 1.88 4.82
CA ALA A 79 19.29 1.99 4.43
C ALA A 79 19.71 3.46 4.22
N TYR A 80 18.90 4.28 3.55
CA TYR A 80 19.19 5.72 3.39
C TYR A 80 19.16 6.46 4.73
N GLN A 81 18.26 6.12 5.65
CA GLN A 81 18.24 6.67 7.01
C GLN A 81 19.53 6.32 7.78
N GLN A 82 20.06 5.10 7.64
CA GLN A 82 21.35 4.74 8.22
C GLN A 82 22.51 5.50 7.58
N ALA A 83 22.47 5.77 6.27
CA ALA A 83 23.45 6.62 5.62
C ALA A 83 23.42 8.04 6.18
N LEU A 84 22.23 8.63 6.39
CA LEU A 84 22.04 9.97 6.95
C LEU A 84 22.44 10.08 8.43
N ASN A 85 22.34 9.00 9.21
CA ASN A 85 22.87 8.97 10.57
C ASN A 85 24.40 9.17 10.61
N LEU A 86 25.10 8.80 9.52
CA LEU A 86 26.55 8.94 9.40
C LEU A 86 26.96 10.25 8.69
N ASP A 87 26.16 10.72 7.74
CA ASP A 87 26.38 11.94 6.98
C ASP A 87 25.07 12.73 6.79
N PRO A 88 24.58 13.42 7.83
CA PRO A 88 23.30 14.15 7.78
C PRO A 88 23.35 15.40 6.88
N GLY A 89 24.55 15.86 6.51
CA GLY A 89 24.77 17.01 5.63
C GLY A 89 24.71 16.69 4.13
N ASN A 90 24.48 15.45 3.75
CA ASN A 90 24.50 15.03 2.35
C ASN A 90 23.13 15.21 1.68
N ALA A 91 22.97 16.30 0.93
CA ALA A 91 21.74 16.65 0.25
C ALA A 91 21.27 15.55 -0.73
N GLN A 92 22.20 14.89 -1.44
CA GLN A 92 21.86 13.83 -2.40
C GLN A 92 21.20 12.61 -1.74
N ILE A 93 21.61 12.27 -0.51
CA ILE A 93 20.97 11.16 0.23
C ILE A 93 19.53 11.55 0.61
N TRP A 94 19.32 12.81 1.02
CA TRP A 94 17.97 13.33 1.30
C TRP A 94 17.07 13.33 0.05
N VAL A 95 17.61 13.70 -1.11
CA VAL A 95 16.93 13.63 -2.42
C VAL A 95 16.46 12.20 -2.70
N ASN A 96 17.36 11.22 -2.59
CA ASN A 96 17.03 9.81 -2.84
C ASN A 96 16.01 9.27 -1.83
N LEU A 97 16.17 9.61 -0.54
CA LEU A 97 15.24 9.21 0.51
C LEU A 97 13.83 9.75 0.22
N SER A 98 13.71 11.05 -0.08
CA SER A 98 12.41 11.66 -0.41
C SER A 98 11.73 10.98 -1.60
N ARG A 99 12.47 10.73 -2.69
CA ARG A 99 11.94 10.06 -3.87
C ARG A 99 11.37 8.67 -3.55
N ILE A 100 12.10 7.89 -2.75
CA ILE A 100 11.67 6.53 -2.39
C ILE A 100 10.50 6.56 -1.41
N GLN A 101 10.50 7.48 -0.45
CA GLN A 101 9.37 7.69 0.46
C GLN A 101 8.11 8.06 -0.32
N THR A 102 8.23 8.94 -1.33
CA THR A 102 7.11 9.30 -2.20
C THR A 102 6.54 8.06 -2.90
N TYR A 103 7.37 7.25 -3.57
CA TYR A 103 6.89 6.02 -4.22
C TYR A 103 6.35 4.99 -3.25
N SER A 104 6.94 4.87 -2.05
CA SER A 104 6.47 3.90 -1.06
C SER A 104 5.08 4.23 -0.52
N SER A 105 4.64 5.50 -0.60
CA SER A 105 3.29 5.88 -0.19
C SER A 105 2.20 5.17 -1.00
N ALA A 106 2.48 4.84 -2.26
CA ALA A 106 1.57 4.11 -3.14
C ALA A 106 1.30 2.67 -2.70
N LEU A 107 2.15 2.08 -1.85
CA LEU A 107 1.97 0.73 -1.30
C LEU A 107 1.22 0.72 0.04
N LEU A 108 0.90 1.90 0.58
CA LEU A 108 0.21 2.05 1.85
C LEU A 108 -1.30 2.22 1.60
N VAL A 109 -2.10 1.46 2.31
CA VAL A 109 -3.54 1.34 2.05
C VAL A 109 -4.36 2.30 2.90
N THR A 110 -3.94 2.55 4.15
CA THR A 110 -4.65 3.48 5.03
C THR A 110 -4.28 4.93 4.73
N ASP A 111 -5.27 5.81 4.73
CA ASP A 111 -5.06 7.24 4.48
C ASP A 111 -4.09 7.87 5.48
N ASP A 112 -4.11 7.44 6.74
CA ASP A 112 -3.20 7.97 7.77
C ASP A 112 -1.74 7.55 7.53
N ALA A 113 -1.51 6.29 7.16
CA ALA A 113 -0.16 5.82 6.83
C ALA A 113 0.36 6.52 5.57
N ARG A 114 -0.50 6.71 4.57
CA ARG A 114 -0.18 7.42 3.33
C ARG A 114 0.16 8.88 3.58
N ARG A 115 -0.67 9.61 4.35
CA ARG A 115 -0.39 10.99 4.77
C ARG A 115 0.94 11.12 5.52
N THR A 116 1.18 10.23 6.47
CA THR A 116 2.43 10.23 7.24
C THR A 116 3.64 10.04 6.33
N ARG A 117 3.62 9.06 5.44
CA ARG A 117 4.73 8.77 4.52
C ARG A 117 4.96 9.92 3.53
N LEU A 118 3.91 10.55 3.01
CA LEU A 118 4.03 11.72 2.13
C LEU A 118 4.57 12.94 2.88
N ALA A 119 4.20 13.14 4.13
CA ALA A 119 4.77 14.19 4.98
C ALA A 119 6.26 13.94 5.25
N GLU A 120 6.68 12.69 5.54
CA GLU A 120 8.09 12.31 5.67
C GLU A 120 8.87 12.59 4.39
N ALA A 121 8.30 12.27 3.22
CA ALA A 121 8.91 12.53 1.92
C ALA A 121 9.14 14.02 1.70
N LEU A 122 8.13 14.84 1.99
CA LEU A 122 8.25 16.30 1.89
C LEU A 122 9.30 16.86 2.84
N GLN A 123 9.34 16.42 4.09
CA GLN A 123 10.34 16.82 5.07
C GLN A 123 11.77 16.48 4.58
N SER A 124 11.95 15.30 3.99
CA SER A 124 13.23 14.89 3.41
C SER A 124 13.63 15.79 2.23
N ALA A 125 12.68 16.15 1.36
CA ALA A 125 12.92 17.07 0.24
C ALA A 125 13.24 18.50 0.70
N GLU A 126 12.55 19.00 1.73
CA GLU A 126 12.83 20.30 2.34
C GLU A 126 14.25 20.35 2.90
N LYS A 127 14.67 19.25 3.56
CA LYS A 127 16.04 19.14 4.07
C LYS A 127 17.09 19.13 2.96
N ALA A 128 16.79 18.47 1.83
CA ALA A 128 17.67 18.50 0.67
C ALA A 128 17.87 19.94 0.14
N VAL A 129 16.78 20.71 0.01
CA VAL A 129 16.85 22.11 -0.45
C VAL A 129 17.54 23.02 0.56
N GLU A 130 17.32 22.80 1.88
CA GLU A 130 18.04 23.56 2.94
C GLU A 130 19.55 23.36 2.84
N LEU A 131 20.01 22.13 2.58
CA LEU A 131 21.42 21.78 2.49
C LEU A 131 22.06 22.20 1.16
N ALA A 132 21.28 22.23 0.08
CA ALA A 132 21.77 22.55 -1.27
C ALA A 132 20.78 23.48 -2.01
N PRO A 133 20.73 24.78 -1.64
CA PRO A 133 19.75 25.73 -2.18
C PRO A 133 19.97 26.10 -3.67
N ASP A 134 21.09 25.70 -4.24
CA ASP A 134 21.42 25.89 -5.67
C ASP A 134 21.40 24.57 -6.46
N ASP A 135 20.94 23.48 -5.85
CA ASP A 135 20.82 22.17 -6.53
C ASP A 135 19.45 22.02 -7.20
N SER A 136 19.47 21.90 -8.52
CA SER A 136 18.28 21.67 -9.36
C SER A 136 17.54 20.40 -8.94
N MET A 137 18.25 19.31 -8.61
CA MET A 137 17.63 18.03 -8.25
C MET A 137 16.89 18.12 -6.92
N ALA A 138 17.41 18.86 -5.95
CA ALA A 138 16.74 19.08 -4.66
C ALA A 138 15.35 19.75 -4.85
N TYR A 139 15.28 20.77 -5.73
CA TYR A 139 14.01 21.41 -6.06
C TYR A 139 13.08 20.48 -6.87
N ALA A 140 13.62 19.70 -7.83
CA ALA A 140 12.82 18.74 -8.59
C ALA A 140 12.15 17.71 -7.69
N ILE A 141 12.86 17.16 -6.70
CA ILE A 141 12.33 16.20 -5.75
C ILE A 141 11.34 16.85 -4.78
N ARG A 142 11.57 18.11 -4.37
CA ARG A 142 10.58 18.79 -3.53
C ARG A 142 9.30 19.10 -4.29
N ALA A 143 9.41 19.45 -5.57
CA ALA A 143 8.26 19.59 -6.45
C ALA A 143 7.46 18.28 -6.54
N PHE A 144 8.14 17.16 -6.79
CA PHE A 144 7.54 15.83 -6.86
C PHE A 144 6.88 15.41 -5.52
N ALA A 145 7.55 15.63 -4.38
CA ALA A 145 6.99 15.33 -3.08
C ALA A 145 5.74 16.19 -2.76
N LYS A 146 5.74 17.48 -3.13
CA LYS A 146 4.58 18.37 -2.96
C LYS A 146 3.42 17.96 -3.85
N ASP A 147 3.68 17.58 -5.09
CA ASP A 147 2.68 17.10 -6.03
C ASP A 147 1.94 15.87 -5.49
N TRP A 148 2.67 14.89 -4.99
CA TRP A 148 2.05 13.70 -4.38
C TRP A 148 1.34 13.97 -3.04
N ASN A 149 1.72 15.03 -2.32
CA ASN A 149 0.97 15.54 -1.17
C ASN A 149 -0.34 16.25 -1.58
N ALA A 150 -0.46 16.71 -2.83
CA ALA A 150 -1.68 17.34 -3.38
C ALA A 150 -2.79 16.32 -3.70
N ASN A 151 -2.99 15.36 -2.81
CA ASN A 151 -3.95 14.28 -3.01
C ASN A 151 -5.35 14.66 -2.52
N PRO A 152 -6.36 14.84 -3.41
CA PRO A 152 -7.70 15.27 -3.03
C PRO A 152 -8.47 14.23 -2.20
N THR A 153 -8.01 12.99 -2.13
CA THR A 153 -8.59 11.97 -1.24
C THR A 153 -8.08 12.10 0.20
N LEU A 154 -6.94 12.78 0.40
CA LEU A 154 -6.29 12.90 1.70
C LEU A 154 -6.43 14.27 2.35
N ILE A 155 -6.59 15.34 1.55
CA ILE A 155 -6.63 16.73 2.00
C ILE A 155 -7.76 17.51 1.28
N ASP A 156 -8.11 18.70 1.77
CA ASP A 156 -9.13 19.53 1.15
C ASP A 156 -8.64 20.23 -0.15
N ASP A 157 -9.59 20.67 -0.99
CA ASP A 157 -9.30 21.27 -2.30
C ASP A 157 -8.40 22.52 -2.21
N ARG A 158 -8.46 23.29 -1.13
CA ARG A 158 -7.61 24.48 -0.96
C ARG A 158 -6.17 24.08 -0.69
N GLU A 159 -5.97 23.03 0.09
CA GLU A 159 -4.64 22.49 0.34
C GLU A 159 -4.08 21.84 -0.92
N VAL A 160 -4.90 21.11 -1.70
CA VAL A 160 -4.50 20.57 -3.02
C VAL A 160 -3.98 21.71 -3.92
N GLN A 161 -4.76 22.79 -4.08
CA GLN A 161 -4.35 23.91 -4.94
C GLN A 161 -3.09 24.62 -4.43
N ARG A 162 -2.92 24.72 -3.11
CA ARG A 162 -1.71 25.28 -2.50
C ARG A 162 -0.49 24.42 -2.85
N PHE A 163 -0.57 23.11 -2.61
CA PHE A 163 0.53 22.18 -2.88
C PHE A 163 0.91 22.15 -4.37
N LEU A 164 -0.08 22.10 -5.28
CA LEU A 164 0.18 22.13 -6.72
C LEU A 164 0.85 23.45 -7.16
N THR A 165 0.43 24.58 -6.60
CA THR A 165 1.06 25.87 -6.89
C THR A 165 2.49 25.92 -6.40
N GLU A 166 2.75 25.46 -5.18
CA GLU A 166 4.12 25.41 -4.62
C GLU A 166 5.00 24.38 -5.35
N ALA A 167 4.44 23.26 -5.79
CA ALA A 167 5.13 22.26 -6.60
C ALA A 167 5.57 22.83 -7.96
N GLU A 168 4.67 23.56 -8.63
CA GLU A 168 4.98 24.25 -9.90
C GLU A 168 6.12 25.27 -9.71
N GLN A 169 6.10 26.07 -8.63
CA GLN A 169 7.18 27.02 -8.33
C GLN A 169 8.52 26.32 -8.15
N ASP A 170 8.55 25.21 -7.44
CA ASP A 170 9.78 24.43 -7.24
C ASP A 170 10.27 23.78 -8.53
N ALA A 171 9.36 23.22 -9.36
CA ALA A 171 9.72 22.68 -10.67
C ALA A 171 10.31 23.73 -11.62
N VAL A 172 9.72 24.93 -11.67
CA VAL A 172 10.23 26.06 -12.43
C VAL A 172 11.59 26.51 -11.87
N ARG A 173 11.75 26.58 -10.54
CA ARG A 173 13.04 26.92 -9.91
C ARG A 173 14.11 25.88 -10.24
N SER A 174 13.80 24.59 -10.23
CA SER A 174 14.69 23.54 -10.63
C SER A 174 15.22 23.73 -12.06
N LEU A 175 14.32 24.02 -13.02
CA LEU A 175 14.67 24.25 -14.41
C LEU A 175 15.42 25.58 -14.64
N GLN A 176 15.24 26.58 -13.79
CA GLN A 176 16.06 27.80 -13.80
C GLN A 176 17.51 27.55 -13.34
N LEU A 177 17.70 26.64 -12.38
CA LEU A 177 19.02 26.26 -11.90
C LEU A 177 19.76 25.37 -12.90
N ASP A 178 19.05 24.41 -13.48
CA ASP A 178 19.57 23.53 -14.52
C ASP A 178 18.45 23.15 -15.50
N ASN A 179 18.40 23.80 -16.65
CA ASN A 179 17.43 23.50 -17.69
C ASN A 179 17.70 22.18 -18.40
N THR A 180 18.79 21.48 -18.06
CA THR A 180 19.10 20.14 -18.60
C THR A 180 18.64 19.02 -17.68
N ASN A 181 18.08 19.30 -16.51
CA ASN A 181 17.59 18.29 -15.58
C ASN A 181 16.35 17.57 -16.14
N THR A 182 16.56 16.34 -16.62
CA THR A 182 15.52 15.51 -17.24
C THR A 182 14.40 15.13 -16.25
N LEU A 183 14.74 14.86 -14.98
CA LEU A 183 13.72 14.53 -13.96
C LEU A 183 12.90 15.76 -13.60
N ALA A 184 13.49 16.98 -13.57
CA ALA A 184 12.73 18.20 -13.37
C ALA A 184 11.66 18.41 -14.44
N LEU A 185 11.99 18.16 -15.74
CA LEU A 185 11.02 18.21 -16.82
C LEU A 185 9.90 17.17 -16.65
N ALA A 186 10.26 15.94 -16.26
CA ALA A 186 9.28 14.88 -16.05
C ALA A 186 8.34 15.21 -14.88
N PHE A 187 8.85 15.56 -13.72
CA PHE A 187 8.01 15.90 -12.57
C PHE A 187 7.20 17.18 -12.79
N TYR A 188 7.74 18.16 -13.53
CA TYR A 188 6.96 19.31 -13.94
C TYR A 188 5.77 18.91 -14.85
N ALA A 189 5.99 17.96 -15.76
CA ALA A 189 4.91 17.45 -16.59
C ALA A 189 3.81 16.75 -15.75
N GLU A 190 4.18 16.02 -14.71
CA GLU A 190 3.23 15.38 -13.79
C GLU A 190 2.38 16.44 -13.07
N ILE A 191 2.99 17.44 -12.47
CA ILE A 191 2.32 18.57 -11.81
C ILE A 191 1.35 19.27 -12.77
N LEU A 192 1.75 19.47 -14.02
CA LEU A 192 0.90 20.10 -15.02
C LEU A 192 -0.32 19.24 -15.41
N VAL A 193 -0.18 17.90 -15.38
CA VAL A 193 -1.34 16.99 -15.53
C VAL A 193 -2.32 17.22 -14.38
N ASP A 194 -1.84 17.28 -13.15
CA ASP A 194 -2.68 17.43 -11.97
C ASP A 194 -3.34 18.79 -11.88
N GLN A 195 -2.73 19.80 -12.50
CA GLN A 195 -3.33 21.11 -12.74
C GLN A 195 -4.22 21.18 -14.01
N GLN A 196 -4.44 20.04 -14.72
CA GLN A 196 -5.19 19.97 -15.97
C GLN A 196 -4.62 20.82 -17.12
N LYS A 197 -3.31 21.11 -17.09
CA LYS A 197 -2.59 21.87 -18.11
C LYS A 197 -1.98 20.92 -19.17
N TRP A 198 -2.84 20.14 -19.82
CA TRP A 198 -2.48 18.98 -20.66
C TRP A 198 -1.43 19.26 -21.74
N SER A 199 -1.61 20.36 -22.50
CA SER A 199 -0.68 20.70 -23.61
C SER A 199 0.72 21.03 -23.09
N GLN A 200 0.83 21.69 -21.93
CA GLN A 200 2.11 22.00 -21.33
C GLN A 200 2.76 20.74 -20.74
N ALA A 201 1.98 19.86 -20.13
CA ALA A 201 2.43 18.57 -19.64
C ALA A 201 3.07 17.75 -20.77
N GLN A 202 2.36 17.65 -21.93
CA GLN A 202 2.87 16.93 -23.09
C GLN A 202 4.18 17.54 -23.61
N GLN A 203 4.28 18.86 -23.72
CA GLN A 203 5.51 19.52 -24.18
C GLN A 203 6.71 19.24 -23.26
N ASN A 204 6.52 19.27 -21.94
CA ASN A 204 7.60 19.02 -21.00
C ASN A 204 8.06 17.56 -20.99
N ILE A 205 7.12 16.62 -21.06
CA ILE A 205 7.50 15.19 -21.10
C ILE A 205 8.15 14.80 -22.43
N GLU A 206 7.73 15.38 -23.56
CA GLU A 206 8.39 15.20 -24.85
C GLU A 206 9.83 15.75 -24.83
N GLN A 207 10.07 16.89 -24.18
CA GLN A 207 11.42 17.41 -24.00
C GLN A 207 12.27 16.44 -23.13
N ALA A 208 11.71 15.87 -22.05
CA ALA A 208 12.40 14.89 -21.23
C ALA A 208 12.77 13.62 -22.04
N LEU A 209 11.83 13.09 -22.80
CA LEU A 209 12.06 11.91 -23.66
C LEU A 209 13.11 12.16 -24.76
N ASN A 210 13.12 13.35 -25.35
CA ASN A 210 14.06 13.72 -26.42
C ASN A 210 15.51 13.82 -25.93
N ARG A 211 15.76 13.85 -24.61
CA ARG A 211 17.12 13.78 -24.06
C ARG A 211 17.71 12.37 -24.13
N GLY A 212 16.88 11.35 -24.37
CA GLY A 212 17.30 9.97 -24.61
C GLY A 212 17.75 9.21 -23.35
N GLU A 213 17.60 9.79 -22.17
CA GLU A 213 17.90 9.12 -20.92
C GLU A 213 16.87 8.02 -20.63
N GLN A 214 17.35 6.81 -20.33
CA GLN A 214 16.50 5.67 -20.01
C GLN A 214 16.17 5.69 -18.51
N LEU A 215 15.27 6.57 -18.11
CA LEU A 215 14.85 6.75 -16.72
C LEU A 215 13.43 6.22 -16.49
N MET A 216 13.26 5.38 -15.50
CA MET A 216 11.95 4.83 -15.11
C MET A 216 10.92 5.93 -14.90
N ASP A 217 11.29 7.01 -14.17
CA ASP A 217 10.41 8.12 -13.87
C ASP A 217 9.88 8.82 -15.13
N VAL A 218 10.74 9.01 -16.16
CA VAL A 218 10.35 9.66 -17.41
C VAL A 218 9.29 8.84 -18.14
N TYR A 219 9.49 7.51 -18.25
CA TYR A 219 8.50 6.64 -18.89
C TYR A 219 7.22 6.52 -18.05
N ARG A 220 7.32 6.48 -16.72
CA ARG A 220 6.17 6.49 -15.82
C ARG A 220 5.33 7.75 -15.99
N VAL A 221 5.98 8.92 -15.98
CA VAL A 221 5.27 10.20 -16.15
C VAL A 221 4.69 10.33 -17.55
N ASN A 222 5.43 9.92 -18.58
CA ASN A 222 4.88 9.93 -19.94
C ASN A 222 3.63 9.03 -20.05
N ALA A 223 3.67 7.86 -19.43
CA ALA A 223 2.50 6.99 -19.36
C ALA A 223 1.33 7.67 -18.63
N TYR A 224 1.60 8.39 -17.54
CA TYR A 224 0.58 9.12 -16.79
C TYR A 224 -0.03 10.28 -17.61
N VAL A 225 0.78 11.04 -18.35
CA VAL A 225 0.30 12.08 -19.29
C VAL A 225 -0.62 11.46 -20.33
N LEU A 226 -0.19 10.36 -20.97
CA LEU A 226 -0.97 9.67 -22.00
C LEU A 226 -2.27 9.08 -21.46
N GLU A 227 -2.22 8.49 -20.27
CA GLU A 227 -3.40 7.97 -19.57
C GLU A 227 -4.42 9.07 -19.29
N SER A 228 -3.96 10.24 -18.84
CA SER A 228 -4.80 11.40 -18.56
C SER A 228 -5.40 12.02 -19.84
N LEU A 229 -4.75 11.84 -20.97
CA LEU A 229 -5.28 12.19 -22.31
C LEU A 229 -6.23 11.13 -22.88
N GLY A 230 -6.38 9.97 -22.20
CA GLY A 230 -7.21 8.86 -22.67
C GLY A 230 -6.51 7.94 -23.69
N GLU A 231 -5.21 8.13 -23.92
CA GLU A 231 -4.38 7.36 -24.84
C GLU A 231 -3.85 6.08 -24.17
N TYR A 232 -4.77 5.24 -23.66
CA TYR A 232 -4.46 4.11 -22.78
C TYR A 232 -3.48 3.09 -23.38
N ASN A 233 -3.55 2.82 -24.69
CA ASN A 233 -2.62 1.89 -25.34
C ASN A 233 -1.17 2.41 -25.28
N LEU A 234 -0.97 3.69 -25.58
CA LEU A 234 0.35 4.33 -25.50
C LEU A 234 0.83 4.45 -24.03
N ALA A 235 -0.10 4.68 -23.11
CA ALA A 235 0.21 4.67 -21.68
C ALA A 235 0.73 3.30 -21.25
N ILE A 236 0.06 2.20 -21.62
CA ILE A 236 0.49 0.82 -21.35
C ILE A 236 1.89 0.55 -21.90
N GLU A 237 2.19 0.97 -23.13
CA GLU A 237 3.52 0.81 -23.73
C GLU A 237 4.60 1.51 -22.88
N ASN A 238 4.34 2.72 -22.41
CA ASN A 238 5.29 3.50 -21.62
C ASN A 238 5.42 2.97 -20.18
N TYR A 239 4.33 2.54 -19.54
CA TYR A 239 4.43 1.82 -18.26
C TYR A 239 5.24 0.53 -18.40
N ASN A 240 5.10 -0.22 -19.50
CA ASN A 240 5.91 -1.42 -19.73
C ASN A 240 7.40 -1.08 -19.94
N LYS A 241 7.74 0.07 -20.55
CA LYS A 241 9.13 0.57 -20.58
C LYS A 241 9.62 0.90 -19.16
N ALA A 242 8.81 1.56 -18.34
CA ALA A 242 9.15 1.82 -16.93
C ALA A 242 9.35 0.51 -16.15
N ILE A 243 8.49 -0.49 -16.36
CA ILE A 243 8.62 -1.84 -15.76
C ILE A 243 9.93 -2.51 -16.20
N SER A 244 10.34 -2.38 -17.45
CA SER A 244 11.60 -2.97 -17.92
C SER A 244 12.84 -2.39 -17.22
N LEU A 245 12.75 -1.15 -16.72
CA LEU A 245 13.81 -0.46 -15.99
C LEU A 245 13.72 -0.71 -14.47
N ALA A 246 12.51 -0.98 -13.95
CA ALA A 246 12.27 -1.22 -12.54
C ALA A 246 11.22 -2.34 -12.36
N PRO A 247 11.58 -3.62 -12.64
CA PRO A 247 10.63 -4.71 -12.77
C PRO A 247 9.98 -5.14 -11.45
N ASN A 248 10.50 -4.68 -10.32
CA ASN A 248 9.98 -5.03 -9.00
C ASN A 248 9.12 -3.91 -8.37
N LEU A 249 8.88 -2.81 -9.07
CA LEU A 249 7.97 -1.76 -8.61
C LEU A 249 6.52 -2.12 -8.98
N THR A 250 5.83 -2.72 -8.05
CA THR A 250 4.51 -3.34 -8.26
C THR A 250 3.41 -2.35 -8.64
N PHE A 251 3.50 -1.09 -8.18
CA PHE A 251 2.55 -0.05 -8.54
C PHE A 251 2.49 0.21 -10.07
N LEU A 252 3.59 -0.02 -10.81
CA LEU A 252 3.59 0.10 -12.27
C LEU A 252 2.69 -0.95 -12.94
N TYR A 253 2.70 -2.18 -12.43
CA TYR A 253 1.82 -3.25 -12.90
C TYR A 253 0.35 -2.95 -12.59
N LEU A 254 0.08 -2.34 -11.42
CA LEU A 254 -1.27 -1.91 -11.07
C LEU A 254 -1.79 -0.85 -12.05
N ARG A 255 -0.93 0.08 -12.48
CA ARG A 255 -1.30 1.09 -13.48
C ARG A 255 -1.59 0.44 -14.85
N VAL A 256 -0.75 -0.49 -15.31
CA VAL A 256 -1.02 -1.23 -16.55
C VAL A 256 -2.33 -2.00 -16.47
N GLY A 257 -2.56 -2.74 -15.38
CA GLY A 257 -3.81 -3.47 -15.15
C GLY A 257 -5.03 -2.54 -15.13
N ALA A 258 -4.94 -1.37 -14.49
CA ALA A 258 -6.01 -0.37 -14.47
C ALA A 258 -6.33 0.17 -15.87
N ASN A 259 -5.30 0.44 -16.68
CA ASN A 259 -5.47 0.89 -18.08
C ASN A 259 -6.17 -0.19 -18.93
N TYR A 260 -5.77 -1.46 -18.82
CA TYR A 260 -6.47 -2.56 -19.50
C TYR A 260 -7.92 -2.70 -19.04
N ARG A 261 -8.20 -2.56 -17.73
CA ARG A 261 -9.56 -2.58 -17.19
C ARG A 261 -10.41 -1.45 -17.77
N THR A 262 -9.85 -0.25 -17.87
CA THR A 262 -10.53 0.92 -18.46
C THR A 262 -10.81 0.71 -19.95
N LEU A 263 -9.85 0.16 -20.71
CA LEU A 263 -10.06 -0.21 -22.12
C LEU A 263 -11.18 -1.25 -22.26
N GLY A 264 -11.21 -2.26 -21.38
CA GLY A 264 -12.28 -3.25 -21.33
C GLY A 264 -13.65 -2.60 -21.10
N PHE A 265 -13.75 -1.72 -20.10
CA PHE A 265 -15.01 -0.99 -19.82
C PHE A 265 -15.50 -0.15 -21.00
N ARG A 266 -14.59 0.41 -21.78
CA ARG A 266 -14.90 1.23 -22.96
C ARG A 266 -15.13 0.42 -24.25
N SER A 267 -14.82 -0.87 -24.25
CA SER A 267 -14.98 -1.72 -25.43
C SER A 267 -16.46 -2.00 -25.71
N PRO A 268 -16.95 -1.76 -26.93
CA PRO A 268 -18.32 -2.10 -27.31
C PRO A 268 -18.49 -3.60 -27.66
N ASN A 269 -17.40 -4.35 -27.80
CA ASN A 269 -17.40 -5.77 -28.14
C ASN A 269 -17.15 -6.61 -26.90
N GLU A 270 -18.06 -7.49 -26.54
CA GLU A 270 -18.00 -8.32 -25.32
C GLU A 270 -16.79 -9.25 -25.27
N ASP A 271 -16.40 -9.86 -26.41
CA ASP A 271 -15.22 -10.74 -26.44
C ASP A 271 -13.94 -9.94 -26.19
N THR A 272 -13.82 -8.78 -26.84
CA THR A 272 -12.68 -7.87 -26.61
C THR A 272 -12.68 -7.33 -25.19
N GLN A 273 -13.83 -6.96 -24.65
CA GLN A 273 -13.99 -6.52 -23.28
C GLN A 273 -13.47 -7.59 -22.30
N THR A 274 -13.92 -8.82 -22.44
CA THR A 274 -13.51 -9.94 -21.61
C THR A 274 -12.00 -10.17 -21.70
N GLN A 275 -11.43 -10.18 -22.90
CA GLN A 275 -9.99 -10.36 -23.11
C GLN A 275 -9.17 -9.26 -22.42
N LEU A 276 -9.62 -8.01 -22.50
CA LEU A 276 -8.94 -6.87 -21.87
C LEU A 276 -9.02 -6.97 -20.34
N TRP A 277 -10.15 -7.40 -19.79
CA TRP A 277 -10.26 -7.63 -18.34
C TRP A 277 -9.42 -8.81 -17.86
N GLU A 278 -9.35 -9.90 -18.61
CA GLU A 278 -8.45 -11.03 -18.33
C GLU A 278 -6.99 -10.56 -18.33
N THR A 279 -6.59 -9.76 -19.33
CA THR A 279 -5.24 -9.17 -19.35
C THR A 279 -4.99 -8.26 -18.15
N SER A 280 -5.99 -7.48 -17.74
CA SER A 280 -5.92 -6.66 -16.52
C SER A 280 -5.65 -7.53 -15.28
N LEU A 281 -6.39 -8.65 -15.13
CA LEU A 281 -6.20 -9.61 -14.03
C LEU A 281 -4.79 -10.20 -14.02
N GLU A 282 -4.20 -10.50 -15.20
CA GLU A 282 -2.82 -10.99 -15.28
C GLU A 282 -1.81 -10.00 -14.72
N TYR A 283 -1.95 -8.71 -15.02
CA TYR A 283 -1.05 -7.68 -14.50
C TYR A 283 -1.19 -7.49 -12.99
N PHE A 284 -2.42 -7.50 -12.47
CA PHE A 284 -2.64 -7.46 -11.02
C PHE A 284 -2.09 -8.70 -10.31
N ALA A 285 -2.25 -9.89 -10.92
CA ALA A 285 -1.68 -11.12 -10.39
C ALA A 285 -0.13 -11.09 -10.40
N LYS A 286 0.50 -10.49 -11.43
CA LYS A 286 1.95 -10.26 -11.46
C LYS A 286 2.38 -9.36 -10.29
N ALA A 287 1.66 -8.26 -10.03
CA ALA A 287 1.94 -7.40 -8.89
C ALA A 287 1.83 -8.16 -7.55
N ALA A 288 0.77 -8.95 -7.37
CA ALA A 288 0.58 -9.77 -6.17
C ALA A 288 1.73 -10.77 -5.96
N ASN A 289 2.13 -11.46 -7.03
CA ASN A 289 3.22 -12.45 -6.98
C ASN A 289 4.57 -11.81 -6.65
N ILE A 290 4.86 -10.62 -7.20
CA ILE A 290 6.09 -9.87 -6.88
C ILE A 290 6.07 -9.45 -5.41
N ASN A 291 4.95 -8.92 -4.89
CA ASN A 291 4.81 -8.54 -3.49
C ASN A 291 5.02 -9.75 -2.56
N GLU A 292 4.46 -10.91 -2.90
CA GLU A 292 4.66 -12.14 -2.13
C GLU A 292 6.13 -12.58 -2.11
N GLN A 293 6.82 -12.53 -3.26
CA GLN A 293 8.25 -12.86 -3.36
C GLN A 293 9.14 -11.89 -2.57
N LEU A 294 8.75 -10.62 -2.50
CA LEU A 294 9.48 -9.57 -1.78
C LEU A 294 9.10 -9.52 -0.29
N GLY A 295 8.07 -10.26 0.14
CA GLY A 295 7.53 -10.19 1.49
C GLY A 295 6.83 -8.85 1.79
N VAL A 296 6.29 -8.19 0.76
CA VAL A 296 5.54 -6.94 0.87
C VAL A 296 4.07 -7.26 1.13
N ASN A 297 3.53 -6.76 2.24
CA ASN A 297 2.12 -6.91 2.62
C ASN A 297 1.30 -5.76 2.03
N ASP A 298 0.89 -5.90 0.76
CA ASP A 298 0.09 -4.91 0.04
C ASP A 298 -1.21 -5.55 -0.44
N PRO A 299 -2.38 -5.15 0.10
CA PRO A 299 -3.68 -5.64 -0.35
C PRO A 299 -4.11 -5.09 -1.72
N GLY A 300 -3.48 -4.02 -2.21
CA GLY A 300 -3.85 -3.30 -3.43
C GLY A 300 -4.06 -4.18 -4.67
N PRO A 301 -3.16 -5.14 -4.98
CA PRO A 301 -3.36 -6.06 -6.10
C PRO A 301 -4.65 -6.88 -5.98
N TYR A 302 -4.96 -7.39 -4.78
CA TYR A 302 -6.16 -8.20 -4.56
C TYR A 302 -7.45 -7.39 -4.63
N LEU A 303 -7.43 -6.14 -4.15
CA LEU A 303 -8.55 -5.20 -4.30
C LEU A 303 -8.78 -4.85 -5.78
N SER A 304 -7.70 -4.68 -6.55
CA SER A 304 -7.78 -4.42 -7.98
C SER A 304 -8.34 -5.61 -8.76
N ILE A 305 -7.94 -6.85 -8.41
CA ILE A 305 -8.51 -8.09 -8.93
C ILE A 305 -10.00 -8.20 -8.59
N ALA A 306 -10.36 -7.94 -7.32
CA ALA A 306 -11.74 -7.99 -6.87
C ALA A 306 -12.64 -7.01 -7.63
N ARG A 307 -12.14 -5.78 -7.86
CA ARG A 307 -12.86 -4.78 -8.65
C ARG A 307 -13.07 -5.23 -10.09
N THR A 308 -12.07 -5.83 -10.72
CA THR A 308 -12.19 -6.35 -12.08
C THR A 308 -13.20 -7.50 -12.15
N TYR A 309 -13.14 -8.48 -11.24
CA TYR A 309 -14.14 -9.54 -11.17
C TYR A 309 -15.56 -8.99 -10.90
N SER A 310 -15.70 -7.95 -10.08
CA SER A 310 -16.98 -7.30 -9.85
C SER A 310 -17.56 -6.67 -11.13
N GLN A 311 -16.73 -6.12 -11.99
CA GLN A 311 -17.13 -5.58 -13.30
C GLN A 311 -17.54 -6.69 -14.28
N MET A 312 -16.88 -7.87 -14.18
CA MET A 312 -17.23 -9.06 -14.93
C MET A 312 -18.51 -9.76 -14.43
N GLY A 313 -19.06 -9.34 -13.28
CA GLY A 313 -20.18 -10.01 -12.63
C GLY A 313 -19.78 -11.26 -11.83
N GLU A 314 -18.48 -11.55 -11.74
CA GLU A 314 -17.92 -12.72 -11.05
C GLU A 314 -17.76 -12.44 -9.54
N TYR A 315 -18.89 -12.19 -8.86
CA TYR A 315 -18.89 -11.71 -7.47
C TYR A 315 -18.29 -12.69 -6.46
N PHE A 316 -18.37 -14.00 -6.73
CA PHE A 316 -17.74 -15.00 -5.87
C PHE A 316 -16.20 -14.88 -5.90
N ALA A 317 -15.63 -14.74 -7.09
CA ALA A 317 -14.21 -14.51 -7.26
C ALA A 317 -13.80 -13.16 -6.65
N ALA A 318 -14.62 -12.12 -6.82
CA ALA A 318 -14.41 -10.81 -6.22
C ALA A 318 -14.35 -10.90 -4.68
N SER A 319 -15.34 -11.54 -4.03
CA SER A 319 -15.38 -11.63 -2.57
C SER A 319 -14.17 -12.37 -1.98
N ARG A 320 -13.72 -13.45 -2.63
CA ARG A 320 -12.51 -14.17 -2.21
C ARG A 320 -11.25 -13.29 -2.25
N ASN A 321 -11.15 -12.43 -3.24
CA ASN A 321 -10.01 -11.52 -3.34
C ASN A 321 -10.08 -10.40 -2.31
N VAL A 322 -11.27 -9.84 -2.01
CA VAL A 322 -11.42 -8.89 -0.89
C VAL A 322 -11.10 -9.56 0.46
N GLN A 323 -11.56 -10.80 0.68
CA GLN A 323 -11.20 -11.56 1.88
C GLN A 323 -9.68 -11.79 1.97
N LYS A 324 -9.00 -12.04 0.84
CA LYS A 324 -7.54 -12.15 0.81
C LYS A 324 -6.86 -10.82 1.15
N ALA A 325 -7.40 -9.70 0.67
CA ALA A 325 -6.92 -8.37 1.05
C ALA A 325 -7.06 -8.11 2.57
N LEU A 326 -8.13 -8.57 3.19
CA LEU A 326 -8.32 -8.49 4.66
C LEU A 326 -7.31 -9.31 5.46
N GLN A 327 -6.64 -10.30 4.87
CA GLN A 327 -5.55 -11.01 5.57
C GLN A 327 -4.32 -10.12 5.76
N PHE A 328 -4.09 -9.16 4.85
CA PHE A 328 -3.00 -8.20 4.96
C PHE A 328 -3.34 -7.03 5.88
N GLU A 329 -4.58 -6.55 5.83
CA GLU A 329 -5.06 -5.43 6.64
C GLU A 329 -6.41 -5.74 7.31
N PRO A 330 -6.41 -6.63 8.31
CA PRO A 330 -7.64 -7.13 8.91
C PRO A 330 -8.42 -6.08 9.73
N ALA A 331 -7.82 -4.93 10.03
CA ALA A 331 -8.45 -3.83 10.76
C ALA A 331 -8.90 -2.67 9.85
N ASN A 332 -8.73 -2.76 8.54
CA ASN A 332 -9.05 -1.67 7.61
C ASN A 332 -10.56 -1.65 7.28
N PRO A 333 -11.33 -0.64 7.75
CA PRO A 333 -12.78 -0.58 7.55
C PRO A 333 -13.19 -0.41 6.09
N ASP A 334 -12.37 0.20 5.24
CA ASP A 334 -12.68 0.35 3.81
C ASP A 334 -12.75 -1.01 3.09
N ILE A 335 -11.84 -1.94 3.44
CA ILE A 335 -11.86 -3.28 2.86
C ILE A 335 -13.14 -4.05 3.28
N TYR A 336 -13.62 -3.85 4.52
CA TYR A 336 -14.93 -4.38 4.93
C TYR A 336 -16.06 -3.76 4.12
N GLY A 337 -16.01 -2.45 3.83
CA GLY A 337 -16.98 -1.80 2.97
C GLY A 337 -17.01 -2.40 1.57
N GLN A 338 -15.85 -2.60 0.96
CA GLN A 338 -15.73 -3.26 -0.35
C GLN A 338 -16.27 -4.69 -0.31
N LEU A 339 -15.99 -5.47 0.75
CA LEU A 339 -16.54 -6.82 0.93
C LEU A 339 -18.07 -6.79 1.00
N GLY A 340 -18.63 -5.86 1.79
CA GLY A 340 -20.06 -5.68 1.93
C GLY A 340 -20.76 -5.33 0.62
N ILE A 341 -20.16 -4.46 -0.21
CA ILE A 341 -20.67 -4.14 -1.56
C ILE A 341 -20.65 -5.38 -2.47
N VAL A 342 -19.56 -6.15 -2.45
CA VAL A 342 -19.47 -7.36 -3.27
C VAL A 342 -20.51 -8.40 -2.82
N TYR A 343 -20.72 -8.58 -1.52
CA TYR A 343 -21.77 -9.44 -0.99
C TYR A 343 -23.17 -8.96 -1.40
N PHE A 344 -23.42 -7.66 -1.32
CA PHE A 344 -24.68 -7.08 -1.79
C PHE A 344 -24.93 -7.39 -3.27
N LYS A 345 -23.94 -7.17 -4.14
CA LYS A 345 -24.04 -7.46 -5.58
C LYS A 345 -24.24 -8.95 -5.87
N SER A 346 -23.67 -9.83 -5.06
CA SER A 346 -23.86 -11.27 -5.16
C SER A 346 -25.18 -11.77 -4.56
N ARG A 347 -26.03 -10.85 -4.05
CA ARG A 347 -27.28 -11.13 -3.32
C ARG A 347 -27.06 -11.90 -2.00
N ASN A 348 -25.84 -11.89 -1.47
CA ASN A 348 -25.55 -12.37 -0.12
C ASN A 348 -25.81 -11.24 0.90
N TYR A 349 -27.08 -10.91 1.08
CA TYR A 349 -27.49 -9.78 1.93
C TYR A 349 -27.15 -10.01 3.41
N GLU A 350 -27.26 -11.27 3.88
CA GLU A 350 -26.90 -11.61 5.27
C GLU A 350 -25.41 -11.39 5.56
N GLY A 351 -24.52 -11.78 4.64
CA GLY A 351 -23.09 -11.53 4.77
C GLY A 351 -22.71 -10.05 4.59
N SER A 352 -23.54 -9.29 3.84
CA SER A 352 -23.32 -7.86 3.61
C SER A 352 -23.50 -7.03 4.88
N ILE A 353 -24.43 -7.38 5.77
CA ILE A 353 -24.72 -6.62 7.00
C ILE A 353 -23.50 -6.49 7.91
N PRO A 354 -22.87 -7.57 8.42
CA PRO A 354 -21.73 -7.44 9.32
C PRO A 354 -20.55 -6.74 8.67
N ALA A 355 -20.32 -6.93 7.37
CA ALA A 355 -19.24 -6.29 6.65
C ALA A 355 -19.45 -4.77 6.54
N LEU A 356 -20.64 -4.31 6.10
CA LEU A 356 -20.97 -2.89 6.00
C LEU A 356 -21.05 -2.22 7.37
N LYS A 357 -21.55 -2.92 8.40
CA LYS A 357 -21.56 -2.42 9.78
C LYS A 357 -20.16 -2.12 10.27
N CYS A 358 -19.22 -3.05 10.08
CA CYS A 358 -17.82 -2.85 10.45
C CYS A 358 -17.21 -1.63 9.70
N ALA A 359 -17.61 -1.42 8.44
CA ALA A 359 -17.09 -0.32 7.64
C ALA A 359 -17.57 1.06 8.13
N ILE A 360 -18.84 1.21 8.50
CA ILE A 360 -19.42 2.54 8.76
C ILE A 360 -19.56 2.88 10.26
N GLU A 361 -20.01 1.93 11.07
CA GLU A 361 -20.21 2.13 12.52
C GLU A 361 -19.02 1.66 13.35
N GLY A 362 -18.21 0.79 12.75
CA GLY A 362 -17.27 -0.07 13.46
C GLY A 362 -17.97 -1.29 14.04
N CYS A 363 -17.19 -2.22 14.54
CA CYS A 363 -17.71 -3.47 15.09
C CYS A 363 -16.78 -4.10 16.11
N ASP A 364 -17.33 -5.03 16.90
CA ASP A 364 -16.61 -5.86 17.82
C ASP A 364 -15.91 -7.05 17.14
N GLU A 365 -15.21 -7.83 17.93
CA GLU A 365 -14.44 -8.99 17.47
C GLU A 365 -15.33 -10.06 16.85
N GLU A 366 -16.53 -10.29 17.41
CA GLU A 366 -17.46 -11.30 16.90
C GLU A 366 -18.02 -10.90 15.53
N THR A 367 -18.46 -9.67 15.40
CA THR A 367 -19.01 -9.14 14.13
C THR A 367 -17.96 -9.10 13.02
N SER A 368 -16.73 -8.68 13.33
CA SER A 368 -15.63 -8.66 12.35
C SER A 368 -15.22 -10.06 11.89
N CYS A 369 -15.25 -11.03 12.80
CA CYS A 369 -15.05 -12.43 12.47
C CYS A 369 -16.18 -12.95 11.55
N GLN A 370 -17.44 -12.68 11.88
CA GLN A 370 -18.59 -13.06 11.05
C GLN A 370 -18.51 -12.46 9.65
N ALA A 371 -18.08 -11.19 9.54
CA ALA A 371 -17.89 -10.54 8.24
C ALA A 371 -16.84 -11.24 7.37
N ARG A 372 -15.72 -11.72 7.98
CA ARG A 372 -14.63 -12.38 7.27
C ARG A 372 -14.92 -13.85 6.95
N PHE A 373 -15.47 -14.60 7.90
CA PHE A 373 -15.56 -16.06 7.86
C PHE A 373 -16.99 -16.59 7.85
N GLY A 374 -18.01 -15.74 8.01
CA GLY A 374 -19.41 -16.15 8.08
C GLY A 374 -19.67 -17.08 9.25
N SER A 375 -20.41 -18.18 8.98
CA SER A 375 -20.74 -19.19 9.99
C SER A 375 -19.53 -19.96 10.53
N SER A 376 -18.40 -19.92 9.83
CA SER A 376 -17.15 -20.59 10.26
C SER A 376 -16.38 -19.80 11.30
N CYS A 377 -16.90 -18.64 11.75
CA CYS A 377 -16.24 -17.82 12.76
C CYS A 377 -15.99 -18.58 14.08
N ALA A 378 -16.90 -19.46 14.49
CA ALA A 378 -16.76 -20.24 15.73
C ALA A 378 -15.58 -21.25 15.70
N ASP A 379 -15.16 -21.66 14.49
CA ASP A 379 -14.13 -22.66 14.26
C ASP A 379 -12.82 -22.02 13.72
N ALA A 380 -12.79 -20.68 13.53
CA ALA A 380 -11.63 -19.97 13.00
C ALA A 380 -10.50 -19.93 14.02
N GLU A 381 -9.30 -20.31 13.60
CA GLU A 381 -8.06 -20.16 14.39
C GLU A 381 -7.73 -18.68 14.64
N GLU A 382 -8.20 -17.79 13.78
CA GLU A 382 -8.00 -16.34 13.88
C GLU A 382 -9.15 -15.70 14.66
N THR A 383 -8.79 -14.94 15.68
CA THR A 383 -9.74 -14.12 16.47
C THR A 383 -10.22 -12.93 15.63
N GLY A 384 -11.45 -12.49 15.84
CA GLY A 384 -11.94 -11.22 15.33
C GLY A 384 -11.16 -10.04 15.90
N LEU A 385 -11.32 -8.87 15.28
CA LEU A 385 -10.69 -7.63 15.68
C LEU A 385 -11.76 -6.56 15.89
N LYS A 386 -11.53 -5.68 16.86
CA LYS A 386 -12.37 -4.48 17.00
C LYS A 386 -12.04 -3.51 15.86
N ILE A 387 -13.04 -3.17 15.07
CA ILE A 387 -12.90 -2.25 13.94
C ILE A 387 -13.49 -0.90 14.31
N THR A 388 -12.77 0.18 13.96
CA THR A 388 -13.29 1.55 14.05
C THR A 388 -13.92 1.91 12.70
N GLY A 389 -15.18 2.33 12.68
CA GLY A 389 -15.89 2.69 11.46
C GLY A 389 -15.39 4.00 10.87
N MET A 390 -15.70 4.19 9.59
CA MET A 390 -15.38 5.40 8.84
C MET A 390 -16.50 6.43 8.95
N ALA A 391 -16.15 7.70 9.05
CA ALA A 391 -17.13 8.79 8.98
C ALA A 391 -17.78 8.88 7.59
N LEU A 392 -19.03 9.40 7.55
CA LEU A 392 -19.72 9.67 6.30
C LEU A 392 -19.00 10.76 5.49
N SER A 393 -18.68 10.44 4.25
CA SER A 393 -17.96 11.29 3.31
C SER A 393 -18.36 10.94 1.87
N PRO A 394 -17.99 11.73 0.85
CA PRO A 394 -18.23 11.36 -0.54
C PRO A 394 -17.68 9.99 -0.93
N ASN A 395 -16.56 9.56 -0.33
CA ASN A 395 -15.93 8.25 -0.61
C ASN A 395 -16.61 7.08 0.10
N THR A 396 -17.26 7.33 1.23
CA THR A 396 -17.86 6.29 2.08
C THR A 396 -19.38 6.21 1.97
N VAL A 397 -20.05 7.21 1.39
CA VAL A 397 -21.51 7.29 1.30
C VAL A 397 -22.15 6.06 0.66
N VAL A 398 -21.44 5.43 -0.28
CA VAL A 398 -21.89 4.17 -0.93
C VAL A 398 -22.07 3.03 0.07
N TYR A 399 -21.22 2.93 1.08
CA TYR A 399 -21.36 1.93 2.13
C TYR A 399 -22.56 2.19 3.02
N TYR A 400 -22.80 3.46 3.37
CA TYR A 400 -23.92 3.88 4.21
C TYR A 400 -25.28 3.60 3.57
N TYR A 401 -25.52 4.10 2.36
CA TYR A 401 -26.82 3.88 1.73
C TYR A 401 -27.03 2.41 1.34
N THR A 402 -25.96 1.66 1.01
CA THR A 402 -26.09 0.22 0.74
C THR A 402 -26.43 -0.53 2.01
N TYR A 403 -25.81 -0.22 3.15
CA TYR A 403 -26.12 -0.83 4.44
C TYR A 403 -27.60 -0.62 4.80
N ALA A 404 -28.07 0.63 4.77
CA ALA A 404 -29.46 0.94 5.05
C ALA A 404 -30.44 0.24 4.09
N SER A 405 -30.08 0.16 2.80
CA SER A 405 -30.88 -0.54 1.78
C SER A 405 -30.99 -2.03 2.04
N VAL A 406 -29.89 -2.67 2.46
CA VAL A 406 -29.88 -4.10 2.82
C VAL A 406 -30.74 -4.36 4.06
N LEU A 407 -30.62 -3.53 5.09
CA LEU A 407 -31.44 -3.60 6.30
C LEU A 407 -32.92 -3.46 5.98
N ALA A 408 -33.30 -2.49 5.15
CA ALA A 408 -34.67 -2.31 4.69
C ALA A 408 -35.18 -3.53 3.91
N ALA A 409 -34.38 -4.04 2.97
CA ALA A 409 -34.74 -5.19 2.11
C ALA A 409 -34.93 -6.50 2.90
N LEU A 410 -34.18 -6.70 3.98
CA LEU A 410 -34.26 -7.88 4.83
C LEU A 410 -35.31 -7.74 5.94
N SER A 411 -35.87 -6.55 6.16
CA SER A 411 -36.89 -6.34 7.19
C SER A 411 -38.17 -7.12 6.92
N ARG A 412 -38.69 -7.76 7.97
CA ARG A 412 -39.93 -8.52 8.01
C ARG A 412 -40.67 -8.16 9.29
N PRO A 413 -41.99 -8.41 9.41
CA PRO A 413 -42.75 -8.09 10.63
C PRO A 413 -42.17 -8.74 11.89
N GLN A 414 -41.57 -9.95 11.78
CA GLN A 414 -40.95 -10.66 12.90
C GLN A 414 -39.51 -10.29 13.16
N GLN A 415 -38.82 -9.73 12.19
CA GLN A 415 -37.41 -9.33 12.25
C GLN A 415 -37.23 -8.02 11.51
N ASN A 416 -37.37 -6.92 12.25
CA ASN A 416 -37.51 -5.57 11.68
C ASN A 416 -36.25 -4.75 11.93
N TYR A 417 -35.49 -4.48 10.89
CA TYR A 417 -34.30 -3.63 10.90
C TYR A 417 -34.57 -2.19 10.45
N CYS A 418 -35.86 -1.83 10.17
CA CYS A 418 -36.18 -0.51 9.63
C CYS A 418 -35.83 0.64 10.54
N SER A 419 -35.82 0.46 11.87
CA SER A 419 -35.38 1.51 12.80
C SER A 419 -33.92 1.91 12.56
N GLU A 420 -33.05 0.93 12.36
CA GLU A 420 -31.63 1.15 12.07
C GLU A 420 -31.43 1.71 10.65
N ALA A 421 -32.17 1.17 9.66
CA ALA A 421 -32.13 1.68 8.29
C ALA A 421 -32.51 3.17 8.22
N HIS A 422 -33.58 3.58 8.91
CA HIS A 422 -34.00 5.00 8.99
C HIS A 422 -32.93 5.90 9.60
N GLN A 423 -32.22 5.47 10.64
CA GLN A 423 -31.15 6.26 11.24
C GLN A 423 -30.03 6.54 10.23
N VAL A 424 -29.59 5.51 9.50
CA VAL A 424 -28.54 5.64 8.50
C VAL A 424 -29.01 6.45 7.30
N PHE A 425 -30.24 6.23 6.80
CA PHE A 425 -30.81 7.04 5.72
C PHE A 425 -30.90 8.51 6.10
N ASN A 426 -31.29 8.85 7.33
CA ASN A 426 -31.35 10.24 7.80
C ASN A 426 -29.97 10.90 7.84
N GLN A 427 -28.92 10.16 8.22
CA GLN A 427 -27.53 10.67 8.16
C GLN A 427 -27.11 10.98 6.71
N VAL A 428 -27.38 10.06 5.78
CA VAL A 428 -27.08 10.25 4.36
C VAL A 428 -27.90 11.41 3.78
N GLN A 429 -29.20 11.47 4.08
CA GLN A 429 -30.09 12.53 3.61
C GLN A 429 -29.63 13.93 4.06
N ALA A 430 -29.12 14.05 5.29
CA ALA A 430 -28.66 15.34 5.83
C ALA A 430 -27.47 15.94 5.07
N GLN A 431 -26.59 15.10 4.52
CA GLN A 431 -25.37 15.55 3.83
C GLN A 431 -25.44 15.42 2.30
N PHE A 432 -26.14 14.41 1.79
CA PHE A 432 -26.16 14.04 0.37
C PHE A 432 -27.56 14.02 -0.24
N GLY A 433 -28.59 14.51 0.49
CA GLY A 433 -29.99 14.48 0.02
C GLY A 433 -30.27 15.35 -1.20
N THR A 434 -29.34 16.19 -1.63
CA THR A 434 -29.46 17.00 -2.87
C THR A 434 -29.07 16.19 -4.11
N ASP A 435 -28.33 15.07 -3.95
CA ASP A 435 -28.03 14.13 -5.01
C ASP A 435 -29.29 13.32 -5.35
N LYS A 436 -29.70 13.37 -6.62
CA LYS A 436 -30.97 12.75 -7.06
C LYS A 436 -30.94 11.22 -6.99
N ASP A 437 -29.79 10.63 -7.25
CA ASP A 437 -29.64 9.16 -7.26
C ASP A 437 -29.66 8.65 -5.82
N ILE A 438 -28.91 9.30 -4.93
CA ILE A 438 -28.90 8.98 -3.50
C ILE A 438 -30.30 9.21 -2.89
N ALA A 439 -30.96 10.32 -3.20
CA ALA A 439 -32.31 10.59 -2.73
C ALA A 439 -33.33 9.53 -3.23
N GLY A 440 -33.16 9.05 -4.46
CA GLY A 440 -33.95 7.94 -5.02
C GLY A 440 -33.76 6.63 -4.27
N ILE A 441 -32.51 6.29 -3.91
CA ILE A 441 -32.19 5.10 -3.12
C ILE A 441 -32.81 5.19 -1.73
N ILE A 442 -32.70 6.32 -1.07
CA ILE A 442 -33.31 6.56 0.24
C ILE A 442 -34.84 6.39 0.16
N ALA A 443 -35.50 7.04 -0.80
CA ALA A 443 -36.94 6.95 -0.97
C ALA A 443 -37.44 5.52 -1.22
N ALA A 444 -36.67 4.73 -1.98
CA ALA A 444 -36.97 3.33 -2.21
C ALA A 444 -36.88 2.50 -0.90
N GLY A 445 -35.82 2.70 -0.11
CA GLY A 445 -35.64 2.03 1.18
C GLY A 445 -36.73 2.40 2.20
N GLU A 446 -37.08 3.68 2.30
CA GLU A 446 -38.16 4.18 3.14
C GLU A 446 -39.54 3.59 2.74
N THR A 447 -39.81 3.44 1.44
CA THR A 447 -41.02 2.81 0.93
C THR A 447 -41.10 1.33 1.36
N ILE A 448 -40.01 0.60 1.33
CA ILE A 448 -39.94 -0.78 1.80
C ILE A 448 -40.26 -0.84 3.29
N CYS A 449 -39.65 0.00 4.10
CA CYS A 449 -39.88 0.04 5.54
C CYS A 449 -41.31 0.44 5.89
N ALA A 450 -41.93 1.36 5.16
CA ALA A 450 -43.35 1.71 5.33
C ALA A 450 -44.28 0.53 5.05
N GLY A 451 -43.97 -0.28 4.04
CA GLY A 451 -44.70 -1.53 3.72
C GLY A 451 -44.58 -2.57 4.84
N VAL A 452 -43.41 -2.75 5.41
CA VAL A 452 -43.19 -3.65 6.56
C VAL A 452 -43.99 -3.24 7.78
N ALA A 453 -44.09 -1.94 8.07
CA ALA A 453 -44.89 -1.41 9.17
C ALA A 453 -46.40 -1.64 8.99
N GLN A 454 -46.86 -1.73 7.75
CA GLN A 454 -48.28 -2.02 7.41
C GLN A 454 -48.57 -3.56 7.32
N GLY A 455 -47.59 -4.39 7.64
CA GLY A 455 -47.75 -5.85 7.56
C GLY A 455 -47.71 -6.45 6.13
N ASN A 456 -47.31 -5.62 5.15
CA ASN A 456 -47.12 -6.02 3.77
C ASN A 456 -45.59 -6.26 3.57
N PRO A 457 -45.14 -7.54 3.50
CA PRO A 457 -43.73 -7.78 3.18
C PRO A 457 -43.41 -7.27 1.78
N PRO A 458 -42.21 -6.76 1.52
CA PRO A 458 -41.81 -6.33 0.20
C PRO A 458 -42.01 -7.47 -0.81
N SER A 459 -42.74 -7.21 -1.90
CA SER A 459 -42.89 -8.17 -2.97
C SER A 459 -41.55 -8.38 -3.62
N THR A 460 -41.08 -9.64 -3.68
CA THR A 460 -39.77 -10.03 -4.25
C THR A 460 -39.67 -9.76 -5.76
N SER A 461 -40.76 -9.28 -6.40
CA SER A 461 -40.81 -9.06 -7.86
C SER A 461 -40.43 -7.64 -8.33
N ASN A 462 -40.33 -6.63 -7.44
CA ASN A 462 -40.07 -5.24 -7.87
C ASN A 462 -38.95 -4.51 -7.09
N ALA A 463 -38.27 -5.18 -6.19
CA ALA A 463 -37.09 -4.60 -5.54
C ALA A 463 -35.83 -4.88 -6.36
N THR A 464 -35.82 -4.42 -7.61
CA THR A 464 -34.55 -4.19 -8.30
C THR A 464 -34.00 -2.88 -7.71
N ILE A 465 -33.51 -2.94 -6.46
CA ILE A 465 -32.55 -1.96 -5.97
C ILE A 465 -31.23 -2.37 -6.64
N THR A 466 -31.17 -2.15 -7.93
CA THR A 466 -29.90 -2.02 -8.61
C THR A 466 -29.48 -0.57 -8.38
N PRO A 467 -28.39 -0.30 -7.70
CA PRO A 467 -27.58 0.84 -8.04
C PRO A 467 -27.03 0.50 -9.44
N GLU A 468 -27.83 0.76 -10.51
CA GLU A 468 -27.33 0.96 -11.85
C GLU A 468 -26.65 2.33 -11.93
N GLY A 469 -25.76 2.60 -10.98
CA GLY A 469 -24.64 3.44 -11.29
C GLY A 469 -23.50 2.47 -11.62
N PRO A 470 -22.71 2.70 -12.67
CA PRO A 470 -21.37 2.21 -12.60
C PRO A 470 -20.94 2.47 -11.15
N MET A 471 -20.12 1.56 -10.52
CA MET A 471 -19.19 2.12 -9.55
C MET A 471 -18.58 3.23 -10.37
N THR A 472 -19.14 4.44 -10.21
CA THR A 472 -18.50 5.60 -10.76
C THR A 472 -17.12 5.34 -10.26
N GLU A 473 -16.24 4.99 -11.22
CA GLU A 473 -14.88 5.37 -10.99
C GLU A 473 -15.12 6.70 -10.33
N THR A 474 -14.99 6.75 -9.01
CA THR A 474 -14.74 8.04 -8.35
C THR A 474 -13.77 8.58 -9.32
N PRO A 475 -14.13 9.63 -10.12
CA PRO A 475 -13.28 10.02 -11.20
C PRO A 475 -11.92 9.95 -10.55
N VAL A 476 -11.06 9.05 -11.06
CA VAL A 476 -9.73 8.89 -10.48
C VAL A 476 -9.34 10.31 -10.45
N ALA A 477 -9.37 10.87 -9.23
CA ALA A 477 -9.15 12.29 -9.07
C ALA A 477 -7.84 12.42 -9.77
N THR A 478 -7.90 13.02 -10.96
CA THR A 478 -6.79 13.18 -11.86
C THR A 478 -5.80 13.91 -10.99
N GLY A 479 -4.89 13.22 -10.33
CA GLY A 479 -4.08 13.89 -9.35
C GLY A 479 -3.26 13.02 -8.45
N THR A 480 -3.48 11.70 -8.42
CA THR A 480 -2.53 10.86 -7.69
C THR A 480 -2.57 9.46 -8.27
N PRO A 481 -1.43 8.76 -8.38
CA PRO A 481 -1.43 7.35 -8.69
C PRO A 481 -2.17 6.63 -7.56
N VAL A 482 -3.46 6.34 -7.80
CA VAL A 482 -4.15 5.34 -6.99
C VAL A 482 -3.47 4.02 -7.30
N PRO A 483 -2.99 3.27 -6.27
CA PRO A 483 -2.39 1.97 -6.46
C PRO A 483 -3.30 1.00 -7.21
#